data_89ebc3089bbd7cacf165e377f2bdddbb
#
_entry.id   89ebc3089bbd7cacf165e377f2bdddbb
#
_cell.length_a   1.000
_cell.length_b   1.000
_cell.length_c   1.000
_cell.angle_alpha   90.00
_cell.angle_beta   90.00
_cell.angle_gamma   90.00
#
_symmetry.space_group_name_H-M   'P 1'
#
loop_
_entity.id
_entity.type
_entity.pdbx_description
1 polymer ?
#
loop_
_entity_poly.entity_id
_entity_poly.type
_entity_poly.pdbx_seq_one_letter_code
_entity_poly.pdbx_strand_id
1 'polypeptide(L)'
;MSVLERVGVIAEYEWRRAIAKKSVFALVILAAAIQTLVIVSNYEFNRSSGIGPLGINNSFMWIMSVLGGGSQALFIPLIAIIIAGGSMSEEYEHGTADILLSKPISRIEYLFGKLLGGFSLLAVVEALITFLGVVLSIAFFGAQSDLQFAPLMFFAIAYSSLVFFCLSFMFSEAFRGTTLAILLAFAAYIGSIIMSSLVTFLYGNVARVIPTWAATSFPSLLLSHFITASNAGLTVVDTEALYEAVLFIAVYAIVFIIIAALRLLKSDVTKKKD
;
A
#
# COMPACT_ATOMS: atom_id res chain seq x y z
N MET A 1 10.53 -30.93 5.37
CA MET A 1 9.78 -29.64 5.44
C MET A 1 8.78 -29.59 4.28
N SER A 2 7.54 -29.29 4.56
CA SER A 2 6.53 -29.05 3.51
C SER A 2 6.83 -27.75 2.75
N VAL A 3 6.20 -27.54 1.59
CA VAL A 3 6.32 -26.30 0.80
C VAL A 3 5.91 -25.09 1.65
N LEU A 4 4.81 -25.21 2.40
CA LEU A 4 4.29 -24.14 3.26
C LEU A 4 5.25 -23.78 4.39
N GLU A 5 5.91 -24.76 5.00
CA GLU A 5 6.92 -24.49 6.05
C GLU A 5 8.12 -23.73 5.48
N ARG A 6 8.60 -24.10 4.28
CA ARG A 6 9.71 -23.38 3.63
C ARG A 6 9.34 -21.94 3.30
N VAL A 7 8.16 -21.73 2.73
CA VAL A 7 7.64 -20.39 2.44
C VAL A 7 7.49 -19.57 3.74
N GLY A 8 7.00 -20.17 4.81
CA GLY A 8 6.86 -19.53 6.12
C GLY A 8 8.19 -19.07 6.71
N VAL A 9 9.22 -19.90 6.64
CA VAL A 9 10.57 -19.54 7.11
C VAL A 9 11.16 -18.37 6.32
N ILE A 10 10.93 -18.34 4.98
CA ILE A 10 11.39 -17.22 4.16
C ILE A 10 10.62 -15.94 4.51
N ALA A 11 9.32 -16.03 4.73
CA ALA A 11 8.49 -14.90 5.14
C ALA A 11 8.90 -14.34 6.49
N GLU A 12 9.20 -15.21 7.47
CA GLU A 12 9.72 -14.79 8.78
C GLU A 12 11.08 -14.08 8.66
N TYR A 13 11.97 -14.62 7.84
CA TYR A 13 13.25 -13.95 7.55
C TYR A 13 13.05 -12.57 6.94
N GLU A 14 12.12 -12.42 6.00
CA GLU A 14 11.79 -11.14 5.38
C GLU A 14 11.26 -10.13 6.40
N TRP A 15 10.43 -10.57 7.34
CA TRP A 15 9.96 -9.76 8.45
C TRP A 15 11.11 -9.22 9.30
N ARG A 16 11.98 -10.10 9.77
CA ARG A 16 13.13 -9.72 10.61
C ARG A 16 14.03 -8.72 9.89
N ARG A 17 14.25 -8.93 8.60
CA ARG A 17 15.06 -8.05 7.76
C ARG A 17 14.43 -6.66 7.59
N ALA A 18 13.14 -6.61 7.26
CA ALA A 18 12.46 -5.35 7.00
C ALA A 18 12.23 -4.52 8.28
N ILE A 19 11.93 -5.17 9.41
CA ILE A 19 11.82 -4.49 10.71
C ILE A 19 13.17 -3.90 11.15
N ALA A 20 14.28 -4.53 10.82
CA ALA A 20 15.61 -4.01 11.16
C ALA A 20 15.98 -2.72 10.40
N LYS A 21 15.22 -2.35 9.36
CA LYS A 21 15.48 -1.15 8.56
C LYS A 21 15.03 0.12 9.29
N LYS A 22 15.99 0.98 9.61
CA LYS A 22 15.71 2.31 10.19
C LYS A 22 14.79 3.17 9.32
N SER A 23 14.88 3.04 7.99
CA SER A 23 14.05 3.79 7.04
C SER A 23 12.56 3.42 7.14
N VAL A 24 12.23 2.14 7.33
CA VAL A 24 10.84 1.69 7.53
C VAL A 24 10.30 2.29 8.83
N PHE A 25 11.07 2.21 9.92
CA PHE A 25 10.68 2.78 11.21
C PHE A 25 10.46 4.30 11.13
N ALA A 26 11.38 5.03 10.48
CA ALA A 26 11.27 6.48 10.31
C ALA A 26 9.99 6.86 9.53
N LEU A 27 9.65 6.12 8.47
CA LEU A 27 8.43 6.36 7.70
C LEU A 27 7.16 6.03 8.48
N VAL A 28 7.16 4.96 9.27
CA VAL A 28 6.00 4.62 10.11
C VAL A 28 5.75 5.71 11.15
N ILE A 29 6.82 6.20 11.81
CA ILE A 29 6.71 7.32 12.76
C ILE A 29 6.21 8.58 12.06
N LEU A 30 6.74 8.89 10.88
CA LEU A 30 6.32 10.06 10.10
C LEU A 30 4.84 9.93 9.67
N ALA A 31 4.42 8.76 9.18
CA ALA A 31 3.04 8.50 8.83
C ALA A 31 2.10 8.66 10.03
N ALA A 32 2.47 8.12 11.20
CA ALA A 32 1.71 8.26 12.44
C ALA A 32 1.63 9.74 12.90
N ALA A 33 2.73 10.48 12.80
CA ALA A 33 2.77 11.90 13.14
C ALA A 33 1.85 12.74 12.23
N ILE A 34 1.89 12.49 10.92
CA ILE A 34 1.04 13.20 9.96
C ILE A 34 -0.42 12.79 10.12
N GLN A 35 -0.72 11.51 10.37
CA GLN A 35 -2.07 11.07 10.70
C GLN A 35 -2.62 11.82 11.92
N THR A 36 -1.82 11.94 12.97
CA THR A 36 -2.18 12.70 14.18
C THR A 36 -2.41 14.17 13.85
N LEU A 37 -1.53 14.79 13.07
CA LEU A 37 -1.66 16.19 12.65
C LEU A 37 -2.95 16.44 11.86
N VAL A 38 -3.30 15.55 10.92
CA VAL A 38 -4.53 15.65 10.12
C VAL A 38 -5.76 15.57 11.01
N ILE A 39 -5.80 14.65 11.98
CA ILE A 39 -6.92 14.53 12.91
C ILE A 39 -7.08 15.77 13.80
N VAL A 40 -5.96 16.24 14.37
CA VAL A 40 -5.97 17.45 15.22
C VAL A 40 -6.37 18.69 14.41
N SER A 41 -5.85 18.86 13.19
CA SER A 41 -6.24 19.96 12.31
C SER A 41 -7.74 19.97 12.01
N ASN A 42 -8.31 18.81 11.68
CA ASN A 42 -9.74 18.69 11.42
C ASN A 42 -10.57 19.02 12.67
N TYR A 43 -10.12 18.58 13.84
CA TYR A 43 -10.78 18.88 15.10
C TYR A 43 -10.79 20.41 15.39
N GLU A 44 -9.64 21.07 15.29
CA GLU A 44 -9.53 22.52 15.54
C GLU A 44 -10.29 23.34 14.48
N PHE A 45 -10.27 22.91 13.21
CA PHE A 45 -11.06 23.55 12.17
C PHE A 45 -12.57 23.48 12.47
N ASN A 46 -13.09 22.33 12.85
CA ASN A 46 -14.50 22.16 13.20
C ASN A 46 -14.88 22.98 14.44
N ARG A 47 -14.02 23.02 15.44
CA ARG A 47 -14.21 23.82 16.66
C ARG A 47 -14.24 25.31 16.35
N SER A 48 -13.34 25.81 15.52
CA SER A 48 -13.25 27.24 15.16
C SER A 48 -14.40 27.71 14.25
N SER A 49 -14.92 26.79 13.41
CA SER A 49 -16.03 27.10 12.49
C SER A 49 -17.41 27.09 13.17
N GLY A 50 -17.49 26.85 14.48
CA GLY A 50 -18.77 26.74 15.20
C GLY A 50 -19.59 25.50 14.81
N ILE A 51 -19.07 24.68 13.95
CA ILE A 51 -19.58 23.35 13.62
C ILE A 51 -19.11 22.46 14.76
N GLY A 52 -20.00 22.05 15.65
CA GLY A 52 -19.61 21.22 16.79
C GLY A 52 -18.85 19.97 16.33
N PRO A 53 -18.14 19.26 17.23
CA PRO A 53 -17.34 18.08 16.88
C PRO A 53 -18.13 16.98 16.17
N LEU A 54 -19.45 17.01 16.27
CA LEU A 54 -20.39 16.13 15.59
C LEU A 54 -21.09 16.78 14.39
N GLY A 55 -20.75 18.03 14.04
CA GLY A 55 -21.40 18.80 12.97
C GLY A 55 -21.02 18.40 11.56
N ILE A 56 -20.09 17.45 11.41
CA ILE A 56 -19.89 16.76 10.15
C ILE A 56 -21.01 15.73 10.03
N ASN A 57 -22.17 16.17 9.59
CA ASN A 57 -23.29 15.27 9.22
C ASN A 57 -22.97 14.34 8.06
N ASN A 58 -21.75 14.35 7.59
CA ASN A 58 -21.26 13.52 6.51
C ASN A 58 -20.17 12.57 7.03
N SER A 59 -20.63 11.48 7.60
CA SER A 59 -19.83 10.36 8.10
C SER A 59 -18.76 9.91 7.11
N PHE A 60 -19.11 9.93 5.82
CA PHE A 60 -18.20 9.61 4.72
C PHE A 60 -17.00 10.58 4.66
N MET A 61 -17.23 11.89 4.70
CA MET A 61 -16.15 12.87 4.65
C MET A 61 -15.25 12.79 5.87
N TRP A 62 -15.84 12.47 7.03
CA TRP A 62 -15.09 12.27 8.26
C TRP A 62 -14.18 11.04 8.19
N ILE A 63 -14.70 9.88 7.78
CA ILE A 63 -13.91 8.66 7.61
C ILE A 63 -12.83 8.87 6.54
N MET A 64 -13.17 9.51 5.43
CA MET A 64 -12.20 9.81 4.37
C MET A 64 -11.11 10.78 4.83
N SER A 65 -11.43 11.81 5.61
CA SER A 65 -10.44 12.78 6.09
C SER A 65 -9.56 12.20 7.21
N VAL A 66 -10.12 11.36 8.06
CA VAL A 66 -9.45 10.86 9.26
C VAL A 66 -8.74 9.52 9.03
N LEU A 67 -9.39 8.58 8.35
CA LEU A 67 -8.83 7.25 8.11
C LEU A 67 -8.22 7.08 6.71
N GLY A 68 -8.76 7.69 5.67
CA GLY A 68 -8.38 7.45 4.29
C GLY A 68 -7.75 8.65 3.57
N GLY A 69 -7.94 9.87 4.09
CA GLY A 69 -7.49 11.08 3.42
C GLY A 69 -6.02 11.39 3.65
N GLY A 70 -5.27 11.69 2.70
CA GLY A 70 -3.98 12.36 2.76
C GLY A 70 -2.81 11.55 3.33
N SER A 71 -2.83 11.14 4.60
CA SER A 71 -1.68 10.46 5.21
C SER A 71 -1.52 9.03 4.73
N GLN A 72 -2.58 8.22 4.73
CA GLN A 72 -2.48 6.82 4.35
C GLN A 72 -2.32 6.66 2.83
N ALA A 73 -3.07 7.40 2.03
CA ALA A 73 -2.97 7.36 0.57
C ALA A 73 -1.57 7.72 0.04
N LEU A 74 -0.82 8.58 0.75
CA LEU A 74 0.54 8.96 0.37
C LEU A 74 1.60 8.05 0.99
N PHE A 75 1.54 7.79 2.30
CA PHE A 75 2.63 7.14 3.02
C PHE A 75 2.64 5.62 2.91
N ILE A 76 1.48 4.97 2.82
CA ILE A 76 1.43 3.50 2.68
C ILE A 76 2.10 3.05 1.37
N PRO A 77 1.86 3.65 0.20
CA PRO A 77 2.62 3.34 -1.01
C PRO A 77 4.13 3.56 -0.87
N LEU A 78 4.57 4.60 -0.15
CA LEU A 78 6.00 4.85 0.09
C LEU A 78 6.63 3.76 0.97
N ILE A 79 5.94 3.36 2.05
CA ILE A 79 6.37 2.26 2.91
C ILE A 79 6.42 0.95 2.10
N ALA A 80 5.40 0.69 1.28
CA ALA A 80 5.35 -0.46 0.37
C ALA A 80 6.55 -0.50 -0.58
N ILE A 81 6.90 0.65 -1.18
CA ILE A 81 8.04 0.78 -2.09
C ILE A 81 9.36 0.46 -1.37
N ILE A 82 9.56 0.93 -0.15
CA ILE A 82 10.81 0.69 0.60
C ILE A 82 10.92 -0.76 1.08
N ILE A 83 9.83 -1.34 1.57
CA ILE A 83 9.81 -2.75 1.99
C ILE A 83 10.10 -3.66 0.79
N ALA A 84 9.35 -3.51 -0.29
CA ALA A 84 9.44 -4.36 -1.46
C ALA A 84 10.70 -4.11 -2.30
N GLY A 85 11.12 -2.84 -2.42
CA GLY A 85 12.28 -2.45 -3.23
C GLY A 85 13.61 -3.01 -2.72
N GLY A 86 13.71 -3.23 -1.42
CA GLY A 86 14.87 -3.92 -0.84
C GLY A 86 14.73 -5.44 -0.74
N SER A 87 13.58 -6.02 -1.08
CA SER A 87 13.30 -7.42 -0.79
C SER A 87 14.25 -8.40 -1.48
N MET A 88 14.50 -8.21 -2.77
CA MET A 88 15.41 -9.06 -3.55
C MET A 88 16.78 -8.41 -3.72
N SER A 89 16.80 -7.10 -3.98
CA SER A 89 18.00 -6.35 -4.36
C SER A 89 19.08 -6.34 -3.29
N GLU A 90 18.72 -6.24 -1.98
CA GLU A 90 19.70 -6.30 -0.89
C GLU A 90 20.43 -7.62 -0.82
N GLU A 91 19.76 -8.73 -1.14
CA GLU A 91 20.41 -10.03 -1.14
C GLU A 91 21.39 -10.19 -2.29
N TYR A 92 21.09 -9.57 -3.43
CA TYR A 92 22.04 -9.50 -4.55
C TYR A 92 23.24 -8.61 -4.24
N GLU A 93 23.01 -7.45 -3.60
CA GLU A 93 24.09 -6.54 -3.18
C GLU A 93 25.04 -7.16 -2.15
N HIS A 94 24.49 -7.94 -1.19
CA HIS A 94 25.27 -8.57 -0.16
C HIS A 94 25.79 -9.99 -0.53
N GLY A 95 25.45 -10.50 -1.72
CA GLY A 95 25.85 -11.84 -2.18
C GLY A 95 25.16 -12.98 -1.41
N THR A 96 24.14 -12.69 -0.60
CA THR A 96 23.41 -13.70 0.18
C THR A 96 22.41 -14.48 -0.67
N ALA A 97 22.01 -13.94 -1.83
CA ALA A 97 21.13 -14.61 -2.77
C ALA A 97 21.68 -15.97 -3.22
N ASP A 98 22.98 -16.06 -3.50
CA ASP A 98 23.65 -17.30 -3.93
C ASP A 98 23.57 -18.38 -2.85
N ILE A 99 23.74 -18.00 -1.57
CA ILE A 99 23.66 -18.90 -0.42
C ILE A 99 22.23 -19.40 -0.22
N LEU A 100 21.24 -18.55 -0.38
CA LEU A 100 19.83 -18.90 -0.22
C LEU A 100 19.34 -19.81 -1.35
N LEU A 101 19.74 -19.53 -2.59
CA LEU A 101 19.34 -20.29 -3.77
C LEU A 101 20.14 -21.60 -3.96
N SER A 102 21.24 -21.81 -3.21
CA SER A 102 21.94 -23.10 -3.15
C SER A 102 21.23 -24.12 -2.25
N LYS A 103 20.29 -23.69 -1.41
CA LYS A 103 19.46 -24.59 -0.58
C LYS A 103 18.40 -25.29 -1.46
N PRO A 104 17.87 -26.45 -1.01
CA PRO A 104 16.84 -27.19 -1.75
C PRO A 104 15.46 -26.48 -1.67
N ILE A 105 15.39 -25.26 -2.17
CA ILE A 105 14.21 -24.38 -2.22
C ILE A 105 14.01 -24.02 -3.69
N SER A 106 12.77 -24.14 -4.20
CA SER A 106 12.49 -23.69 -5.55
C SER A 106 12.50 -22.15 -5.64
N ARG A 107 12.90 -21.61 -6.78
CA ARG A 107 12.92 -20.16 -7.03
C ARG A 107 11.54 -19.52 -6.83
N ILE A 108 10.49 -20.27 -7.14
CA ILE A 108 9.10 -19.84 -6.96
C ILE A 108 8.73 -19.79 -5.49
N GLU A 109 9.09 -20.80 -4.68
CA GLU A 109 8.88 -20.78 -3.22
C GLU A 109 9.60 -19.61 -2.56
N TYR A 110 10.83 -19.34 -3.01
CA TYR A 110 11.61 -18.20 -2.54
C TYR A 110 10.91 -16.87 -2.87
N LEU A 111 10.47 -16.66 -4.11
CA LEU A 111 9.76 -15.46 -4.54
C LEU A 111 8.47 -15.24 -3.75
N PHE A 112 7.64 -16.28 -3.61
CA PHE A 112 6.39 -16.18 -2.86
C PHE A 112 6.61 -15.96 -1.36
N GLY A 113 7.62 -16.59 -0.78
CA GLY A 113 7.97 -16.36 0.63
C GLY A 113 8.35 -14.91 0.91
N LYS A 114 9.14 -14.32 0.02
CA LYS A 114 9.52 -12.91 0.11
C LYS A 114 8.33 -11.97 -0.11
N LEU A 115 7.54 -12.24 -1.11
CA LEU A 115 6.37 -11.44 -1.43
C LEU A 115 5.35 -11.48 -0.28
N LEU A 116 5.03 -12.65 0.26
CA LEU A 116 4.12 -12.83 1.39
C LEU A 116 4.67 -12.20 2.66
N GLY A 117 5.96 -12.38 2.95
CA GLY A 117 6.61 -11.79 4.12
C GLY A 117 6.59 -10.27 4.09
N GLY A 118 7.00 -9.67 2.97
CA GLY A 118 7.00 -8.21 2.81
C GLY A 118 5.59 -7.61 2.83
N PHE A 119 4.63 -8.23 2.13
CA PHE A 119 3.26 -7.74 2.10
C PHE A 119 2.54 -7.89 3.44
N SER A 120 2.74 -9.00 4.15
CA SER A 120 2.15 -9.19 5.48
C SER A 120 2.71 -8.19 6.50
N LEU A 121 3.99 -7.81 6.41
CA LEU A 121 4.54 -6.74 7.22
C LEU A 121 3.91 -5.38 6.88
N LEU A 122 3.74 -5.07 5.60
CA LEU A 122 3.05 -3.86 5.18
C LEU A 122 1.63 -3.79 5.74
N ALA A 123 0.89 -4.91 5.67
CA ALA A 123 -0.46 -5.01 6.23
C ALA A 123 -0.49 -4.77 7.76
N VAL A 124 0.52 -5.26 8.50
CA VAL A 124 0.63 -4.98 9.94
C VAL A 124 0.91 -3.50 10.20
N VAL A 125 1.81 -2.87 9.45
CA VAL A 125 2.08 -1.43 9.57
C VAL A 125 0.82 -0.62 9.32
N GLU A 126 0.08 -0.96 8.28
CA GLU A 126 -1.17 -0.30 7.96
C GLU A 126 -2.24 -0.51 9.03
N ALA A 127 -2.38 -1.73 9.55
CA ALA A 127 -3.28 -2.01 10.66
C ALA A 127 -2.97 -1.13 11.88
N LEU A 128 -1.69 -0.92 12.20
CA LEU A 128 -1.27 -0.04 13.29
C LEU A 128 -1.64 1.42 13.04
N ILE A 129 -1.45 1.92 11.81
CA ILE A 129 -1.80 3.30 11.44
C ILE A 129 -3.33 3.50 11.45
N THR A 130 -4.08 2.55 10.91
CA THR A 130 -5.55 2.57 10.94
C THR A 130 -6.07 2.50 12.38
N PHE A 131 -5.51 1.64 13.21
CA PHE A 131 -5.86 1.55 14.64
C PHE A 131 -5.57 2.85 15.38
N LEU A 132 -4.40 3.47 15.14
CA LEU A 132 -4.07 4.79 15.68
C LEU A 132 -5.11 5.83 15.25
N GLY A 133 -5.49 5.85 13.97
CA GLY A 133 -6.53 6.72 13.44
C GLY A 133 -7.87 6.57 14.17
N VAL A 134 -8.31 5.32 14.40
CA VAL A 134 -9.53 5.03 15.15
C VAL A 134 -9.45 5.52 16.59
N VAL A 135 -8.36 5.24 17.30
CA VAL A 135 -8.17 5.66 18.69
C VAL A 135 -8.18 7.18 18.82
N LEU A 136 -7.45 7.88 17.96
CA LEU A 136 -7.43 9.35 17.95
C LEU A 136 -8.79 9.92 17.57
N SER A 137 -9.49 9.31 16.63
CA SER A 137 -10.84 9.72 16.25
C SER A 137 -11.81 9.66 17.43
N ILE A 138 -11.79 8.56 18.17
CA ILE A 138 -12.63 8.40 19.38
C ILE A 138 -12.24 9.44 20.44
N ALA A 139 -10.94 9.70 20.60
CA ALA A 139 -10.45 10.65 21.62
C ALA A 139 -10.86 12.10 21.32
N PHE A 140 -10.84 12.53 20.05
CA PHE A 140 -11.17 13.91 19.67
C PHE A 140 -12.63 14.13 19.31
N PHE A 141 -13.29 13.19 18.62
CA PHE A 141 -14.65 13.34 18.11
C PHE A 141 -15.69 12.51 18.85
N GLY A 142 -15.27 11.65 19.78
CA GLY A 142 -16.16 10.70 20.46
C GLY A 142 -16.45 9.45 19.64
N ALA A 143 -17.17 8.51 20.25
CA ALA A 143 -17.58 7.27 19.58
C ALA A 143 -18.64 7.56 18.51
N GLN A 144 -18.38 7.10 17.27
CA GLN A 144 -19.27 7.28 16.12
C GLN A 144 -19.63 5.94 15.49
N SER A 145 -20.87 5.82 14.98
CA SER A 145 -21.37 4.60 14.34
C SER A 145 -20.53 4.14 13.16
N ASP A 146 -19.94 5.09 12.44
CA ASP A 146 -19.23 4.84 11.17
C ASP A 146 -17.82 4.26 11.36
N LEU A 147 -17.31 4.23 12.59
CA LEU A 147 -16.09 3.51 12.94
C LEU A 147 -16.19 2.00 12.66
N GLN A 148 -17.41 1.46 12.52
CA GLN A 148 -17.62 0.10 12.05
C GLN A 148 -17.01 -0.19 10.68
N PHE A 149 -16.79 0.84 9.83
CA PHE A 149 -16.17 0.72 8.51
C PHE A 149 -14.64 0.76 8.54
N ALA A 150 -14.01 0.96 9.71
CA ALA A 150 -12.55 0.98 9.83
C ALA A 150 -11.86 -0.30 9.32
N PRO A 151 -12.36 -1.53 9.60
CA PRO A 151 -11.80 -2.74 9.00
C PRO A 151 -11.91 -2.77 7.47
N LEU A 152 -13.00 -2.24 6.90
CA LEU A 152 -13.19 -2.15 5.45
C LEU A 152 -12.16 -1.22 4.83
N MET A 153 -11.88 -0.08 5.48
CA MET A 153 -10.83 0.86 5.05
C MET A 153 -9.45 0.22 5.07
N PHE A 154 -9.10 -0.50 6.14
CA PHE A 154 -7.86 -1.26 6.22
C PHE A 154 -7.71 -2.20 5.01
N PHE A 155 -8.72 -3.02 4.71
CA PHE A 155 -8.67 -3.91 3.55
C PHE A 155 -8.58 -3.17 2.22
N ALA A 156 -9.26 -2.04 2.09
CA ALA A 156 -9.23 -1.24 0.89
C ALA A 156 -7.85 -0.65 0.61
N ILE A 157 -7.19 -0.10 1.64
CA ILE A 157 -5.87 0.51 1.51
C ILE A 157 -4.81 -0.58 1.32
N ALA A 158 -4.89 -1.70 2.05
CA ALA A 158 -4.00 -2.85 1.86
C ALA A 158 -4.08 -3.39 0.42
N TYR A 159 -5.28 -3.51 -0.12
CA TYR A 159 -5.47 -3.94 -1.51
C TYR A 159 -4.92 -2.92 -2.51
N SER A 160 -5.17 -1.63 -2.29
CA SER A 160 -4.64 -0.54 -3.12
C SER A 160 -3.11 -0.52 -3.15
N SER A 161 -2.48 -0.79 -2.01
CA SER A 161 -1.01 -0.78 -1.88
C SER A 161 -0.31 -1.89 -2.64
N LEU A 162 -1.02 -2.97 -3.01
CA LEU A 162 -0.49 -4.09 -3.80
C LEU A 162 0.15 -3.63 -5.12
N VAL A 163 -0.40 -2.63 -5.78
CA VAL A 163 0.12 -2.13 -7.05
C VAL A 163 1.57 -1.68 -6.90
N PHE A 164 1.82 -0.80 -5.94
CA PHE A 164 3.15 -0.20 -5.73
C PHE A 164 4.10 -1.16 -5.02
N PHE A 165 3.58 -2.03 -4.18
CA PHE A 165 4.35 -3.12 -3.59
C PHE A 165 4.89 -4.07 -4.67
N CYS A 166 4.02 -4.56 -5.55
CA CYS A 166 4.41 -5.48 -6.63
C CYS A 166 5.30 -4.81 -7.68
N LEU A 167 5.05 -3.53 -7.99
CA LEU A 167 5.90 -2.73 -8.87
C LEU A 167 7.33 -2.62 -8.31
N SER A 168 7.46 -2.26 -7.05
CA SER A 168 8.75 -2.11 -6.39
C SER A 168 9.46 -3.44 -6.23
N PHE A 169 8.72 -4.50 -5.94
CA PHE A 169 9.23 -5.87 -5.88
C PHE A 169 9.78 -6.32 -7.24
N MET A 170 9.07 -6.02 -8.33
CA MET A 170 9.54 -6.28 -9.70
C MET A 170 10.84 -5.54 -10.00
N PHE A 171 10.96 -4.27 -9.62
CA PHE A 171 12.20 -3.52 -9.81
C PHE A 171 13.34 -4.05 -8.93
N SER A 172 13.05 -4.50 -7.71
CA SER A 172 14.01 -5.13 -6.82
C SER A 172 14.67 -6.35 -7.45
N GLU A 173 13.88 -7.20 -8.12
CA GLU A 173 14.42 -8.33 -8.89
C GLU A 173 15.12 -7.89 -10.17
N ALA A 174 14.59 -6.86 -10.84
CA ALA A 174 15.06 -6.43 -12.14
C ALA A 174 16.46 -5.79 -12.12
N PHE A 175 16.73 -4.96 -11.13
CA PHE A 175 17.92 -4.09 -11.14
C PHE A 175 19.02 -4.53 -10.17
N ARG A 176 18.74 -5.46 -9.28
CA ARG A 176 19.71 -6.05 -8.32
C ARG A 176 20.47 -5.02 -7.48
N GLY A 177 20.03 -3.77 -7.47
CA GLY A 177 20.59 -2.66 -6.70
C GLY A 177 19.47 -1.99 -5.92
N THR A 178 19.57 -1.97 -4.60
CA THR A 178 18.50 -1.50 -3.69
C THR A 178 18.15 -0.05 -3.93
N THR A 179 19.14 0.81 -4.01
CA THR A 179 18.93 2.25 -4.24
C THR A 179 18.25 2.50 -5.59
N LEU A 180 18.70 1.83 -6.65
CA LEU A 180 18.13 1.99 -7.98
C LEU A 180 16.69 1.47 -8.05
N ALA A 181 16.41 0.31 -7.45
CA ALA A 181 15.07 -0.27 -7.42
C ALA A 181 14.06 0.65 -6.72
N ILE A 182 14.44 1.17 -5.54
CA ILE A 182 13.60 2.10 -4.77
C ILE A 182 13.40 3.42 -5.53
N LEU A 183 14.46 4.00 -6.10
CA LEU A 183 14.35 5.25 -6.86
C LEU A 183 13.46 5.12 -8.09
N LEU A 184 13.57 4.02 -8.83
CA LEU A 184 12.72 3.77 -10.00
C LEU A 184 11.26 3.53 -9.60
N ALA A 185 11.01 2.78 -8.53
CA ALA A 185 9.66 2.58 -8.03
C ALA A 185 9.03 3.89 -7.55
N PHE A 186 9.81 4.73 -6.86
CA PHE A 186 9.39 6.05 -6.43
C PHE A 186 9.13 6.99 -7.61
N ALA A 187 10.02 7.02 -8.60
CA ALA A 187 9.84 7.79 -9.83
C ALA A 187 8.60 7.35 -10.61
N ALA A 188 8.34 6.04 -10.70
CA ALA A 188 7.15 5.50 -11.33
C ALA A 188 5.88 5.88 -10.55
N TYR A 189 5.92 5.87 -9.21
CA TYR A 189 4.82 6.29 -8.36
C TYR A 189 4.49 7.77 -8.58
N ILE A 190 5.48 8.67 -8.45
CA ILE A 190 5.28 10.11 -8.66
C ILE A 190 4.86 10.41 -10.11
N GLY A 191 5.52 9.77 -11.09
CA GLY A 191 5.16 9.91 -12.51
C GLY A 191 3.71 9.49 -12.78
N SER A 192 3.24 8.41 -12.16
CA SER A 192 1.87 7.97 -12.32
C SER A 192 0.85 8.87 -11.62
N ILE A 193 1.21 9.55 -10.50
CA ILE A 193 0.37 10.59 -9.88
C ILE A 193 0.19 11.77 -10.86
N ILE A 194 1.30 12.27 -11.42
CA ILE A 194 1.27 13.38 -12.38
C ILE A 194 0.45 12.99 -13.60
N MET A 195 0.68 11.81 -14.17
CA MET A 195 -0.08 11.30 -15.31
C MET A 195 -1.56 11.14 -14.99
N SER A 196 -1.90 10.59 -13.82
CA SER A 196 -3.29 10.44 -13.39
C SER A 196 -4.00 11.79 -13.32
N SER A 197 -3.37 12.79 -12.70
CA SER A 197 -3.92 14.13 -12.57
C SER A 197 -4.11 14.82 -13.94
N LEU A 198 -3.09 14.71 -14.82
CA LEU A 198 -3.11 15.29 -16.14
C LEU A 198 -4.19 14.65 -17.05
N VAL A 199 -4.24 13.32 -17.06
CA VAL A 199 -5.20 12.58 -17.88
C VAL A 199 -6.63 12.76 -17.35
N THR A 200 -6.82 12.85 -16.03
CA THR A 200 -8.14 13.18 -15.46
C THR A 200 -8.59 14.57 -15.92
N PHE A 201 -7.70 15.54 -15.93
CA PHE A 201 -8.00 16.90 -16.37
C PHE A 201 -8.34 16.98 -17.87
N LEU A 202 -7.61 16.25 -18.72
CA LEU A 202 -7.77 16.31 -20.18
C LEU A 202 -8.84 15.37 -20.73
N TYR A 203 -8.97 14.17 -20.17
CA TYR A 203 -9.73 13.07 -20.77
C TYR A 203 -10.70 12.39 -19.79
N GLY A 204 -10.85 12.89 -18.58
CA GLY A 204 -11.80 12.37 -17.60
C GLY A 204 -11.62 10.87 -17.30
N ASN A 205 -12.61 10.06 -17.69
CA ASN A 205 -12.67 8.63 -17.37
C ASN A 205 -11.51 7.78 -17.90
N VAL A 206 -10.77 8.24 -18.90
CA VAL A 206 -9.59 7.51 -19.41
C VAL A 206 -8.50 7.36 -18.33
N ALA A 207 -8.49 8.25 -17.34
CA ALA A 207 -7.56 8.17 -16.21
C ALA A 207 -7.72 6.89 -15.36
N ARG A 208 -8.87 6.23 -15.42
CA ARG A 208 -9.19 5.02 -14.65
C ARG A 208 -8.20 3.86 -14.90
N VAL A 209 -7.59 3.84 -16.08
CA VAL A 209 -6.56 2.84 -16.44
C VAL A 209 -5.24 3.08 -15.71
N ILE A 210 -4.97 4.26 -15.16
CA ILE A 210 -3.68 4.59 -14.55
C ILE A 210 -3.57 3.94 -13.16
N PRO A 211 -2.43 3.29 -12.82
CA PRO A 211 -2.27 2.56 -11.55
C PRO A 211 -2.57 3.39 -10.32
N THR A 212 -2.11 4.65 -10.28
CA THR A 212 -2.37 5.55 -9.15
C THR A 212 -3.82 5.94 -9.04
N TRP A 213 -4.52 6.19 -10.16
CA TRP A 213 -5.95 6.47 -10.10
C TRP A 213 -6.70 5.30 -9.45
N ALA A 214 -6.46 4.08 -9.93
CA ALA A 214 -7.09 2.89 -9.37
C ALA A 214 -6.80 2.73 -7.86
N ALA A 215 -5.53 2.85 -7.48
CA ALA A 215 -5.10 2.68 -6.09
C ALA A 215 -5.63 3.79 -5.15
N THR A 216 -5.67 5.06 -5.59
CA THR A 216 -6.12 6.16 -4.74
C THR A 216 -7.64 6.30 -4.68
N SER A 217 -8.34 5.95 -5.77
CA SER A 217 -9.80 6.07 -5.83
C SER A 217 -10.51 4.87 -5.20
N PHE A 218 -9.91 3.68 -5.22
CA PHE A 218 -10.56 2.46 -4.73
C PHE A 218 -11.06 2.56 -3.28
N PRO A 219 -10.29 3.03 -2.28
CA PRO A 219 -10.78 3.12 -0.91
C PRO A 219 -11.99 4.03 -0.77
N SER A 220 -12.01 5.17 -1.50
CA SER A 220 -13.14 6.10 -1.48
C SER A 220 -14.37 5.54 -2.18
N LEU A 221 -14.20 4.89 -3.31
CA LEU A 221 -15.28 4.25 -4.06
C LEU A 221 -15.91 3.10 -3.27
N LEU A 222 -15.08 2.26 -2.65
CA LEU A 222 -15.57 1.15 -1.82
C LEU A 222 -16.36 1.66 -0.63
N LEU A 223 -15.84 2.65 0.08
CA LEU A 223 -16.49 3.22 1.25
C LEU A 223 -17.79 3.92 0.87
N SER A 224 -17.82 4.69 -0.23
CA SER A 224 -19.04 5.33 -0.73
C SER A 224 -20.12 4.31 -1.07
N HIS A 225 -19.75 3.17 -1.62
CA HIS A 225 -20.70 2.09 -1.94
C HIS A 225 -21.40 1.57 -0.69
N PHE A 226 -20.66 1.33 0.40
CA PHE A 226 -21.24 0.79 1.64
C PHE A 226 -22.00 1.84 2.45
N ILE A 227 -21.53 3.08 2.54
CA ILE A 227 -22.21 4.15 3.29
C ILE A 227 -23.47 4.61 2.59
N THR A 228 -23.48 4.73 1.25
CA THR A 228 -24.68 5.11 0.51
C THR A 228 -25.75 4.02 0.62
N ALA A 229 -25.36 2.76 0.66
CA ALA A 229 -26.31 1.66 0.91
C ALA A 229 -26.95 1.76 2.31
N SER A 230 -26.29 2.37 3.30
CA SER A 230 -26.81 2.54 4.66
C SER A 230 -27.62 3.84 4.87
N ASN A 231 -27.33 4.89 4.08
CA ASN A 231 -27.95 6.22 4.19
C ASN A 231 -28.55 6.63 2.82
N ALA A 232 -29.79 6.23 2.56
CA ALA A 232 -30.49 6.55 1.32
C ALA A 232 -30.62 8.08 1.09
N GLY A 233 -29.67 8.69 0.40
CA GLY A 233 -29.74 10.10 0.05
C GLY A 233 -28.50 10.79 -0.47
N LEU A 234 -27.35 10.13 -0.47
CA LEU A 234 -26.08 10.76 -0.87
C LEU A 234 -25.42 10.03 -2.04
N THR A 235 -25.30 10.75 -3.14
CA THR A 235 -24.48 10.49 -4.33
C THR A 235 -24.65 9.13 -5.02
N VAL A 236 -24.93 9.17 -6.31
CA VAL A 236 -24.87 8.01 -7.20
C VAL A 236 -23.47 7.40 -7.11
N VAL A 237 -23.38 6.22 -6.54
CA VAL A 237 -22.10 5.49 -6.49
C VAL A 237 -21.79 5.03 -7.90
N ASP A 238 -20.63 5.42 -8.41
CA ASP A 238 -20.11 4.90 -9.67
C ASP A 238 -19.60 3.47 -9.46
N THR A 239 -20.52 2.51 -9.52
CA THR A 239 -20.22 1.08 -9.34
C THR A 239 -19.30 0.56 -10.44
N GLU A 240 -19.38 1.12 -11.65
CA GLU A 240 -18.51 0.78 -12.76
C GLU A 240 -17.07 1.16 -12.43
N ALA A 241 -16.84 2.38 -11.95
CA ALA A 241 -15.52 2.83 -11.51
C ALA A 241 -14.94 1.97 -10.38
N LEU A 242 -15.79 1.49 -9.45
CA LEU A 242 -15.36 0.58 -8.40
C LEU A 242 -14.85 -0.75 -8.96
N TYR A 243 -15.62 -1.40 -9.86
CA TYR A 243 -15.19 -2.65 -10.48
C TYR A 243 -13.96 -2.48 -11.35
N GLU A 244 -13.83 -1.40 -12.08
CA GLU A 244 -12.64 -1.06 -12.86
C GLU A 244 -11.43 -0.89 -11.94
N ALA A 245 -11.54 -0.18 -10.82
CA ALA A 245 -10.44 -0.01 -9.87
C ALA A 245 -9.98 -1.35 -9.30
N VAL A 246 -10.91 -2.23 -8.87
CA VAL A 246 -10.58 -3.58 -8.39
C VAL A 246 -9.83 -4.37 -9.48
N LEU A 247 -10.36 -4.38 -10.68
CA LEU A 247 -9.77 -5.14 -11.79
C LEU A 247 -8.37 -4.63 -12.14
N PHE A 248 -8.18 -3.31 -12.28
CA PHE A 248 -6.87 -2.75 -12.62
C PHE A 248 -5.82 -2.99 -11.54
N ILE A 249 -6.17 -2.85 -10.25
CA ILE A 249 -5.26 -3.18 -9.16
C ILE A 249 -4.79 -4.65 -9.27
N ALA A 250 -5.72 -5.59 -9.45
CA ALA A 250 -5.39 -7.00 -9.61
C ALA A 250 -4.51 -7.27 -10.85
N VAL A 251 -4.86 -6.69 -11.99
CA VAL A 251 -4.11 -6.86 -13.24
C VAL A 251 -2.68 -6.34 -13.10
N TYR A 252 -2.49 -5.14 -12.56
CA TYR A 252 -1.15 -4.59 -12.35
C TYR A 252 -0.32 -5.45 -11.39
N ALA A 253 -0.90 -5.85 -10.25
CA ALA A 253 -0.20 -6.69 -9.29
C ALA A 253 0.24 -8.02 -9.93
N ILE A 254 -0.66 -8.70 -10.64
CA ILE A 254 -0.37 -9.96 -11.34
C ILE A 254 0.71 -9.78 -12.40
N VAL A 255 0.62 -8.76 -13.24
CA VAL A 255 1.60 -8.48 -14.30
C VAL A 255 2.99 -8.25 -13.70
N PHE A 256 3.11 -7.44 -12.65
CA PHE A 256 4.39 -7.17 -12.01
C PHE A 256 5.00 -8.41 -11.35
N ILE A 257 4.17 -9.24 -10.70
CA ILE A 257 4.61 -10.52 -10.12
C ILE A 257 5.08 -11.48 -11.21
N ILE A 258 4.35 -11.60 -12.33
CA ILE A 258 4.74 -12.46 -13.45
C ILE A 258 6.07 -12.00 -14.03
N ILE A 259 6.28 -10.70 -14.23
CA ILE A 259 7.55 -10.16 -14.75
C ILE A 259 8.68 -10.48 -13.77
N ALA A 260 8.50 -10.30 -12.47
CA ALA A 260 9.49 -10.64 -11.44
C ALA A 260 9.82 -12.15 -11.48
N ALA A 261 8.80 -13.01 -11.53
CA ALA A 261 8.96 -14.45 -11.58
C ALA A 261 9.72 -14.90 -12.84
N LEU A 262 9.35 -14.39 -14.01
CA LEU A 262 10.02 -14.71 -15.28
C LEU A 262 11.48 -14.28 -15.28
N ARG A 263 11.81 -13.13 -14.70
CA ARG A 263 13.20 -12.67 -14.56
C ARG A 263 13.98 -13.57 -13.62
N LEU A 264 13.45 -13.89 -12.45
CA LEU A 264 14.08 -14.78 -11.48
C LEU A 264 14.35 -16.16 -12.07
N LEU A 265 13.41 -16.72 -12.85
CA LEU A 265 13.56 -18.03 -13.49
C LEU A 265 14.64 -18.02 -14.59
N LYS A 266 14.78 -16.93 -15.34
CA LYS A 266 15.76 -16.80 -16.43
C LYS A 266 17.12 -16.27 -15.98
N SER A 267 17.22 -15.71 -14.76
CA SER A 267 18.46 -15.12 -14.28
C SER A 267 19.46 -16.21 -13.87
N ASP A 268 20.66 -16.18 -14.45
CA ASP A 268 21.81 -16.88 -13.91
C ASP A 268 22.27 -16.17 -12.64
N VAL A 269 22.05 -16.78 -11.49
CA VAL A 269 22.39 -16.23 -10.18
C VAL A 269 23.91 -16.14 -10.01
N THR A 270 24.66 -17.01 -10.70
CA THR A 270 26.11 -17.17 -10.56
C THR A 270 26.95 -16.23 -11.42
N LYS A 271 26.40 -15.33 -12.23
CA LYS A 271 27.21 -14.37 -12.98
C LYS A 271 27.76 -13.28 -12.08
N LYS A 272 28.97 -13.53 -11.53
CA LYS A 272 29.86 -12.50 -11.03
C LYS A 272 29.99 -11.41 -12.11
N LYS A 273 29.67 -10.16 -11.77
CA LYS A 273 30.07 -9.04 -12.58
C LYS A 273 31.60 -8.94 -12.50
N ASP A 274 32.29 -9.25 -13.60
CA ASP A 274 33.64 -8.81 -13.82
C ASP A 274 33.67 -7.28 -13.98
#